data_b7719dc37009573e7ccc9574afba8d3f
#
_entry.id   b7719dc37009573e7ccc9574afba8d3f
#
_cell.length_a   1.000
_cell.length_b   1.000
_cell.length_c   1.000
_cell.angle_alpha   90.00
_cell.angle_beta   90.00
_cell.angle_gamma   90.00
#
_symmetry.space_group_name_H-M   'P 1'
#
loop_
_entity.id
_entity.type
_entity.pdbx_description
1 polymer ?
#
loop_
_entity_poly.entity_id
_entity_poly.type
_entity_poly.pdbx_seq_one_letter_code
_entity_poly.pdbx_strand_id
1 'polypeptide(L)'
;MTTHAVLSDREMRLAREASEWRLLSMLFECPSDLWRLQILRLAAEVADPDLKSAVEEAQQEADEGLFHHAFGPGGPAPVREATYHLTVELGYLMSELQAYYNAFAFQPRSAEAPDHVSVETAFIAYLKLKELYALRCKEEGLAATAAESAQRFLQEHLSNIAQPLCERLQDSGITYLAKTAVALARRVGPPSSPSTRFPIVQDGESEGEFGCGVAQDN
;
A
#
# COMPACT_ATOMS: atom_id res chain seq x y z
N MET A 1 -20.37 31.37 17.00
CA MET A 1 -20.90 30.06 17.40
C MET A 1 -20.69 29.09 16.25
N THR A 2 -19.67 28.27 16.32
CA THR A 2 -19.34 27.30 15.28
C THR A 2 -20.26 26.09 15.48
N THR A 3 -21.30 25.98 14.68
CA THR A 3 -22.15 24.80 14.66
C THR A 3 -21.28 23.63 14.21
N HIS A 4 -20.93 22.72 15.10
CA HIS A 4 -20.31 21.45 14.72
C HIS A 4 -21.33 20.69 13.86
N ALA A 5 -21.17 20.75 12.55
CA ALA A 5 -21.97 19.95 11.63
C ALA A 5 -21.76 18.47 11.97
N VAL A 6 -22.83 17.78 12.32
CA VAL A 6 -22.82 16.33 12.56
C VAL A 6 -22.44 15.63 11.28
N LEU A 7 -21.53 14.68 11.35
CA LEU A 7 -21.13 13.87 10.19
C LEU A 7 -22.32 13.00 9.73
N SER A 8 -22.50 12.88 8.43
CA SER A 8 -23.42 11.90 7.85
C SER A 8 -22.88 10.48 8.03
N ASP A 9 -23.71 9.46 7.83
CA ASP A 9 -23.30 8.06 7.94
C ASP A 9 -22.19 7.70 6.95
N ARG A 10 -22.19 8.30 5.74
CA ARG A 10 -21.13 8.13 4.76
C ARG A 10 -19.81 8.75 5.24
N GLU A 11 -19.88 9.96 5.77
CA GLU A 11 -18.70 10.66 6.31
C GLU A 11 -18.11 9.92 7.53
N MET A 12 -18.97 9.40 8.41
CA MET A 12 -18.52 8.59 9.56
C MET A 12 -17.83 7.29 9.12
N ARG A 13 -18.34 6.62 8.08
CA ARG A 13 -17.70 5.44 7.52
C ARG A 13 -16.34 5.77 6.94
N LEU A 14 -16.22 6.83 6.14
CA LEU A 14 -14.94 7.25 5.54
C LEU A 14 -13.90 7.63 6.60
N ALA A 15 -14.31 8.34 7.65
CA ALA A 15 -13.43 8.67 8.77
C ALA A 15 -12.90 7.40 9.45
N ARG A 16 -13.77 6.41 9.67
CA ARG A 16 -13.39 5.13 10.27
C ARG A 16 -12.45 4.34 9.34
N GLU A 17 -12.78 4.22 8.06
CA GLU A 17 -11.91 3.57 7.07
C GLU A 17 -10.53 4.23 7.01
N ALA A 18 -10.47 5.55 7.02
CA ALA A 18 -9.20 6.28 7.05
C ALA A 18 -8.39 5.96 8.31
N SER A 19 -9.04 5.89 9.48
CA SER A 19 -8.38 5.51 10.74
C SER A 19 -7.87 4.07 10.70
N GLU A 20 -8.63 3.13 10.14
CA GLU A 20 -8.24 1.73 9.99
C GLU A 20 -7.05 1.55 9.04
N TRP A 21 -7.05 2.22 7.88
CA TRP A 21 -5.91 2.23 6.96
C TRP A 21 -4.68 2.90 7.56
N ARG A 22 -4.86 3.98 8.33
CA ARG A 22 -3.73 4.61 9.04
C ARG A 22 -3.17 3.68 10.11
N LEU A 23 -4.00 2.95 10.85
CA LEU A 23 -3.54 1.98 11.83
C LEU A 23 -2.76 0.84 11.17
N LEU A 24 -3.23 0.32 10.04
CA LEU A 24 -2.49 -0.64 9.22
C LEU A 24 -1.11 -0.12 8.84
N SER A 25 -1.06 1.11 8.32
CA SER A 25 0.20 1.77 7.96
C SER A 25 1.18 1.78 9.15
N MET A 26 0.69 2.21 10.31
CA MET A 26 1.54 2.32 11.51
C MET A 26 2.01 0.95 12.02
N LEU A 27 1.17 -0.08 11.96
CA LEU A 27 1.56 -1.43 12.40
C LEU A 27 2.66 -2.06 11.52
N PHE A 28 2.89 -1.54 10.33
CA PHE A 28 4.01 -1.88 9.45
C PHE A 28 5.18 -0.89 9.53
N GLU A 29 5.15 0.10 10.43
CA GLU A 29 6.28 0.99 10.73
C GLU A 29 7.15 0.41 11.86
N CYS A 30 8.43 0.80 11.91
CA CYS A 30 9.33 0.37 12.97
C CYS A 30 8.85 0.87 14.35
N PRO A 31 8.72 -0.01 15.36
CA PRO A 31 8.24 0.36 16.67
C PRO A 31 9.17 1.37 17.38
N SER A 32 8.56 2.36 18.05
CA SER A 32 9.22 3.29 18.94
C SER A 32 8.29 3.61 20.13
N ASP A 33 8.77 4.27 21.16
CA ASP A 33 7.94 4.65 22.31
C ASP A 33 6.74 5.51 21.89
N LEU A 34 6.96 6.47 20.99
CA LEU A 34 5.89 7.32 20.46
C LEU A 34 4.90 6.52 19.61
N TRP A 35 5.40 5.59 18.81
CA TRP A 35 4.60 4.69 17.98
C TRP A 35 3.61 3.89 18.81
N ARG A 36 4.05 3.31 19.96
CA ARG A 36 3.17 2.55 20.87
C ARG A 36 1.97 3.36 21.35
N LEU A 37 2.21 4.61 21.75
CA LEU A 37 1.14 5.52 22.18
C LEU A 37 0.19 5.88 21.04
N GLN A 38 0.72 6.07 19.83
CA GLN A 38 -0.07 6.44 18.66
C GLN A 38 -0.98 5.31 18.20
N ILE A 39 -0.47 4.07 18.08
CA ILE A 39 -1.31 2.92 17.69
C ILE A 39 -2.41 2.65 18.71
N LEU A 40 -2.12 2.80 20.01
CA LEU A 40 -3.11 2.61 21.06
C LEU A 40 -4.24 3.66 20.98
N ARG A 41 -3.90 4.93 20.74
CA ARG A 41 -4.89 6.00 20.55
C ARG A 41 -5.76 5.73 19.33
N LEU A 42 -5.13 5.35 18.21
CA LEU A 42 -5.86 5.12 16.97
C LEU A 42 -6.73 3.87 17.05
N ALA A 43 -6.31 2.82 17.77
CA ALA A 43 -7.11 1.63 18.02
C ALA A 43 -8.45 1.91 18.74
N ALA A 44 -8.51 2.98 19.53
CA ALA A 44 -9.76 3.40 20.19
C ALA A 44 -10.81 3.94 19.18
N GLU A 45 -10.36 4.42 18.02
CA GLU A 45 -11.22 5.01 16.98
C GLU A 45 -11.68 4.00 15.93
N VAL A 46 -10.99 2.85 15.82
CA VAL A 46 -11.32 1.81 14.82
C VAL A 46 -12.36 0.83 15.36
N ALA A 47 -13.14 0.23 14.46
CA ALA A 47 -14.14 -0.77 14.83
C ALA A 47 -13.65 -2.21 14.63
N ASP A 48 -12.67 -2.42 13.77
CA ASP A 48 -12.17 -3.73 13.37
C ASP A 48 -11.54 -4.49 14.55
N PRO A 49 -12.09 -5.68 14.94
CA PRO A 49 -11.58 -6.45 16.07
C PRO A 49 -10.20 -7.05 15.81
N ASP A 50 -9.87 -7.40 14.56
CA ASP A 50 -8.57 -7.98 14.22
C ASP A 50 -7.47 -6.93 14.35
N LEU A 51 -7.72 -5.68 13.93
CA LEU A 51 -6.78 -4.58 14.14
C LEU A 51 -6.59 -4.25 15.61
N LYS A 52 -7.65 -4.27 16.41
CA LYS A 52 -7.55 -4.10 17.87
C LYS A 52 -6.70 -5.20 18.49
N SER A 53 -6.96 -6.45 18.12
CA SER A 53 -6.17 -7.59 18.59
C SER A 53 -4.70 -7.49 18.13
N ALA A 54 -4.42 -7.03 16.91
CA ALA A 54 -3.05 -6.78 16.46
C ALA A 54 -2.34 -5.72 17.33
N VAL A 55 -3.05 -4.65 17.73
CA VAL A 55 -2.49 -3.62 18.62
C VAL A 55 -2.23 -4.17 20.02
N GLU A 56 -3.12 -5.02 20.57
CA GLU A 56 -2.93 -5.65 21.88
C GLU A 56 -1.65 -6.50 21.88
N GLU A 57 -1.44 -7.34 20.86
CA GLU A 57 -0.21 -8.12 20.71
C GLU A 57 1.02 -7.20 20.52
N ALA A 58 0.89 -6.16 19.68
CA ALA A 58 1.98 -5.22 19.45
C ALA A 58 2.43 -4.49 20.73
N GLN A 59 1.52 -4.21 21.67
CA GLN A 59 1.89 -3.64 22.97
C GLN A 59 2.76 -4.60 23.81
N GLN A 60 2.60 -5.89 23.59
CA GLN A 60 3.31 -6.92 24.37
C GLN A 60 4.64 -7.31 23.72
N GLU A 61 4.66 -7.54 22.40
CA GLU A 61 5.81 -8.17 21.74
C GLU A 61 6.59 -7.26 20.79
N ALA A 62 5.97 -6.18 20.27
CA ALA A 62 6.63 -5.40 19.23
C ALA A 62 7.87 -4.68 19.73
N ASP A 63 8.99 -4.87 19.06
CA ASP A 63 10.23 -4.13 19.26
C ASP A 63 10.98 -3.96 17.93
N GLU A 64 12.01 -3.12 17.93
CA GLU A 64 12.85 -2.85 16.77
C GLU A 64 13.58 -4.11 16.27
N GLY A 65 14.01 -4.99 17.18
CA GLY A 65 14.72 -6.22 16.85
C GLY A 65 13.82 -7.19 16.08
N LEU A 66 12.59 -7.42 16.54
CA LEU A 66 11.59 -8.24 15.84
C LEU A 66 11.21 -7.64 14.49
N PHE A 67 11.07 -6.31 14.42
CA PHE A 67 10.80 -5.62 13.16
C PHE A 67 11.90 -5.88 12.14
N HIS A 68 13.17 -5.69 12.51
CA HIS A 68 14.29 -5.95 11.62
C HIS A 68 14.51 -7.43 11.34
N HIS A 69 14.15 -8.31 12.26
CA HIS A 69 14.13 -9.75 12.02
C HIS A 69 13.13 -10.13 10.93
N ALA A 70 11.92 -9.55 10.96
CA ALA A 70 10.87 -9.83 9.98
C ALA A 70 11.19 -9.23 8.60
N PHE A 71 11.59 -7.96 8.57
CA PHE A 71 11.60 -7.11 7.39
C PHE A 71 12.99 -6.71 6.90
N GLY A 72 14.02 -6.93 7.70
CA GLY A 72 15.40 -6.60 7.36
C GLY A 72 15.97 -7.49 6.26
N PRO A 73 17.21 -7.22 5.81
CA PRO A 73 17.86 -8.01 4.79
C PRO A 73 17.92 -9.50 5.16
N GLY A 74 17.34 -10.36 4.31
CA GLY A 74 17.24 -11.81 4.59
C GLY A 74 16.12 -12.22 5.53
N GLY A 75 15.30 -11.28 5.99
CA GLY A 75 14.09 -11.56 6.76
C GLY A 75 13.03 -12.32 5.95
N PRO A 76 12.13 -13.04 6.64
CA PRO A 76 11.17 -13.93 5.99
C PRO A 76 10.10 -13.19 5.17
N ALA A 77 9.80 -11.93 5.47
CA ALA A 77 8.66 -11.21 4.93
C ALA A 77 9.03 -9.82 4.38
N PRO A 78 9.57 -9.72 3.15
CA PRO A 78 9.85 -8.42 2.54
C PRO A 78 8.60 -7.53 2.50
N VAL A 79 8.75 -6.26 2.87
CA VAL A 79 7.63 -5.29 2.97
C VAL A 79 7.52 -4.35 1.77
N ARG A 80 8.33 -4.58 0.74
CA ARG A 80 8.35 -3.76 -0.48
C ARG A 80 7.60 -4.45 -1.60
N GLU A 81 6.68 -3.73 -2.26
CA GLU A 81 5.91 -4.24 -3.39
C GLU A 81 6.81 -4.79 -4.50
N ALA A 82 7.91 -4.11 -4.81
CA ALA A 82 8.87 -4.53 -5.83
C ALA A 82 9.36 -5.97 -5.67
N THR A 83 9.41 -6.49 -4.45
CA THR A 83 9.88 -7.87 -4.17
C THR A 83 8.90 -8.94 -4.67
N TYR A 84 7.63 -8.57 -4.86
CA TYR A 84 6.57 -9.48 -5.27
C TYR A 84 6.26 -9.40 -6.77
N HIS A 85 6.95 -8.54 -7.50
CA HIS A 85 6.86 -8.45 -8.96
C HIS A 85 7.96 -9.28 -9.63
N LEU A 86 7.57 -10.23 -10.48
CA LEU A 86 8.53 -11.06 -11.24
C LEU A 86 9.06 -10.38 -12.51
N THR A 87 8.32 -9.43 -13.07
CA THR A 87 8.56 -8.90 -14.42
C THR A 87 8.56 -7.36 -14.52
N VAL A 88 8.22 -6.66 -13.44
CA VAL A 88 8.15 -5.19 -13.46
C VAL A 88 9.51 -4.58 -13.14
N GLU A 89 9.99 -3.68 -13.98
CA GLU A 89 11.21 -2.92 -13.68
C GLU A 89 10.98 -1.99 -12.50
N LEU A 90 11.91 -1.99 -11.53
CA LEU A 90 11.84 -1.17 -10.33
C LEU A 90 11.62 0.32 -10.64
N GLY A 91 12.32 0.85 -11.66
CA GLY A 91 12.19 2.25 -12.06
C GLY A 91 10.78 2.61 -12.55
N TYR A 92 10.12 1.70 -13.24
CA TYR A 92 8.74 1.90 -13.69
C TYR A 92 7.78 1.92 -12.48
N LEU A 93 7.86 0.93 -11.60
CA LEU A 93 7.04 0.87 -10.39
C LEU A 93 7.20 2.13 -9.54
N MET A 94 8.45 2.58 -9.29
CA MET A 94 8.71 3.80 -8.52
C MET A 94 8.13 5.03 -9.18
N SER A 95 8.19 5.13 -10.51
CA SER A 95 7.62 6.26 -11.26
C SER A 95 6.11 6.28 -11.21
N GLU A 96 5.45 5.12 -11.28
CA GLU A 96 4.00 4.96 -11.19
C GLU A 96 3.51 5.36 -9.79
N LEU A 97 4.12 4.84 -8.72
CA LEU A 97 3.80 5.23 -7.34
C LEU A 97 3.99 6.74 -7.11
N GLN A 98 5.11 7.30 -7.60
CA GLN A 98 5.37 8.72 -7.47
C GLN A 98 4.33 9.58 -8.24
N ALA A 99 3.84 9.11 -9.40
CA ALA A 99 2.77 9.77 -10.13
C ALA A 99 1.47 9.82 -9.32
N TYR A 100 1.08 8.70 -8.67
CA TYR A 100 -0.05 8.67 -7.75
C TYR A 100 0.12 9.66 -6.59
N TYR A 101 1.26 9.64 -5.91
CA TYR A 101 1.53 10.51 -4.76
C TYR A 101 1.51 11.98 -5.15
N ASN A 102 2.12 12.34 -6.27
CA ASN A 102 2.13 13.71 -6.79
C ASN A 102 0.75 14.21 -7.21
N ALA A 103 -0.07 13.37 -7.85
CA ALA A 103 -1.42 13.73 -8.30
C ALA A 103 -2.32 14.18 -7.13
N PHE A 104 -2.10 13.63 -5.95
CA PHE A 104 -2.85 13.97 -4.74
C PHE A 104 -2.09 14.86 -3.76
N ALA A 105 -0.89 15.30 -4.10
CA ALA A 105 0.01 16.03 -3.20
C ALA A 105 0.27 15.27 -1.87
N PHE A 106 0.36 13.94 -1.94
CA PHE A 106 0.70 13.10 -0.82
C PHE A 106 2.20 13.14 -0.58
N GLN A 107 2.58 13.40 0.66
CA GLN A 107 3.97 13.38 1.12
C GLN A 107 4.07 12.39 2.29
N PRO A 108 4.71 11.23 2.09
CA PRO A 108 4.96 10.28 3.16
C PRO A 108 5.71 10.96 4.32
N ARG A 109 5.31 10.67 5.56
CA ARG A 109 6.03 11.15 6.74
C ARG A 109 7.14 10.17 7.17
N SER A 110 7.13 8.98 6.60
CA SER A 110 8.13 7.94 6.81
C SER A 110 9.32 8.17 5.89
N ALA A 111 10.52 7.75 6.33
CA ALA A 111 11.72 7.69 5.51
C ALA A 111 11.78 6.43 4.62
N GLU A 112 10.74 5.60 4.68
CA GLU A 112 10.64 4.36 3.92
C GLU A 112 10.49 4.62 2.41
N ALA A 113 10.83 3.62 1.62
CA ALA A 113 10.69 3.70 0.17
C ALA A 113 9.22 3.84 -0.27
N PRO A 114 8.94 4.46 -1.43
CA PRO A 114 7.56 4.67 -1.92
C PRO A 114 6.72 3.39 -2.00
N ASP A 115 7.34 2.24 -2.31
CA ASP A 115 6.73 0.92 -2.42
C ASP A 115 6.74 0.09 -1.12
N HIS A 116 6.98 0.74 0.01
CA HIS A 116 6.86 0.09 1.31
C HIS A 116 5.38 0.00 1.71
N VAL A 117 4.93 -1.14 2.21
CA VAL A 117 3.52 -1.38 2.55
C VAL A 117 2.95 -0.34 3.53
N SER A 118 3.77 0.20 4.44
CA SER A 118 3.34 1.28 5.34
C SER A 118 3.06 2.58 4.60
N VAL A 119 3.82 2.89 3.55
CA VAL A 119 3.63 4.09 2.73
C VAL A 119 2.39 3.95 1.85
N GLU A 120 2.22 2.81 1.21
CA GLU A 120 1.06 2.53 0.36
C GLU A 120 -0.25 2.52 1.14
N THR A 121 -0.28 1.90 2.32
CA THR A 121 -1.46 1.89 3.19
C THR A 121 -1.74 3.28 3.79
N ALA A 122 -0.69 4.09 4.06
CA ALA A 122 -0.86 5.49 4.44
C ALA A 122 -1.49 6.32 3.31
N PHE A 123 -1.12 6.03 2.05
CA PHE A 123 -1.72 6.70 0.89
C PHE A 123 -3.22 6.39 0.76
N ILE A 124 -3.64 5.14 0.97
CA ILE A 124 -5.08 4.81 1.01
C ILE A 124 -5.79 5.57 2.12
N ALA A 125 -5.23 5.61 3.34
CA ALA A 125 -5.79 6.39 4.44
C ALA A 125 -5.97 7.87 4.04
N TYR A 126 -4.98 8.42 3.38
CA TYR A 126 -5.01 9.81 2.89
C TYR A 126 -6.08 10.04 1.82
N LEU A 127 -6.25 9.11 0.87
CA LEU A 127 -7.30 9.20 -0.15
C LEU A 127 -8.69 9.14 0.48
N LYS A 128 -8.91 8.31 1.51
CA LYS A 128 -10.17 8.28 2.27
C LYS A 128 -10.45 9.62 2.98
N LEU A 129 -9.43 10.27 3.52
CA LEU A 129 -9.56 11.62 4.09
C LEU A 129 -9.83 12.68 3.01
N LYS A 130 -9.22 12.56 1.84
CA LYS A 130 -9.50 13.46 0.70
C LYS A 130 -10.94 13.31 0.21
N GLU A 131 -11.46 12.08 0.09
CA GLU A 131 -12.85 11.82 -0.24
C GLU A 131 -13.79 12.47 0.80
N LEU A 132 -13.54 12.23 2.07
CA LEU A 132 -14.31 12.82 3.17
C LEU A 132 -14.30 14.36 3.11
N TYR A 133 -13.13 14.96 2.92
CA TYR A 133 -12.98 16.41 2.84
C TYR A 133 -13.77 17.00 1.65
N ALA A 134 -13.65 16.37 0.48
CA ALA A 134 -14.36 16.81 -0.72
C ALA A 134 -15.89 16.76 -0.54
N LEU A 135 -16.42 15.70 0.09
CA LEU A 135 -17.86 15.62 0.43
C LEU A 135 -18.30 16.75 1.35
N ARG A 136 -17.52 17.08 2.36
CA ARG A 136 -17.82 18.21 3.26
C ARG A 136 -17.79 19.56 2.57
N CYS A 137 -16.95 19.70 1.55
CA CYS A 137 -16.91 20.87 0.69
C CYS A 137 -17.99 20.86 -0.41
N LYS A 138 -18.81 19.79 -0.51
CA LYS A 138 -19.82 19.56 -1.58
C LYS A 138 -19.21 19.45 -2.98
N GLU A 139 -17.98 18.96 -3.04
CA GLU A 139 -17.22 18.75 -4.27
C GLU A 139 -17.31 17.27 -4.69
N GLU A 140 -18.52 16.83 -5.10
CA GLU A 140 -18.81 15.42 -5.41
C GLU A 140 -17.87 14.83 -6.48
N GLY A 141 -17.46 15.63 -7.48
CA GLY A 141 -16.49 15.19 -8.50
C GLY A 141 -15.13 14.85 -7.91
N LEU A 142 -14.63 15.68 -7.00
CA LEU A 142 -13.34 15.42 -6.32
C LEU A 142 -13.44 14.22 -5.36
N ALA A 143 -14.60 14.06 -4.71
CA ALA A 143 -14.85 12.90 -3.87
C ALA A 143 -14.85 11.60 -4.68
N ALA A 144 -15.50 11.59 -5.84
CA ALA A 144 -15.51 10.43 -6.76
C ALA A 144 -14.08 10.13 -7.25
N THR A 145 -13.32 11.15 -7.67
CA THR A 145 -11.92 10.98 -8.10
C THR A 145 -11.06 10.34 -7.01
N ALA A 146 -11.18 10.77 -5.76
CA ALA A 146 -10.43 10.20 -4.65
C ALA A 146 -10.82 8.73 -4.38
N ALA A 147 -12.12 8.42 -4.42
CA ALA A 147 -12.64 7.07 -4.23
C ALA A 147 -12.18 6.10 -5.33
N GLU A 148 -12.29 6.51 -6.60
CA GLU A 148 -11.85 5.73 -7.76
C GLU A 148 -10.34 5.49 -7.75
N SER A 149 -9.56 6.51 -7.39
CA SER A 149 -8.10 6.39 -7.28
C SER A 149 -7.70 5.46 -6.15
N ALA A 150 -8.38 5.49 -5.00
CA ALA A 150 -8.13 4.54 -3.92
C ALA A 150 -8.41 3.10 -4.36
N GLN A 151 -9.53 2.87 -5.05
CA GLN A 151 -9.88 1.55 -5.55
C GLN A 151 -8.88 1.04 -6.60
N ARG A 152 -8.46 1.91 -7.53
CA ARG A 152 -7.46 1.57 -8.53
C ARG A 152 -6.11 1.26 -7.90
N PHE A 153 -5.64 2.07 -6.96
CA PHE A 153 -4.39 1.85 -6.24
C PHE A 153 -4.38 0.52 -5.47
N LEU A 154 -5.49 0.18 -4.80
CA LEU A 154 -5.65 -1.12 -4.15
C LEU A 154 -5.47 -2.28 -5.14
N GLN A 155 -6.06 -2.18 -6.33
CA GLN A 155 -5.99 -3.23 -7.34
C GLN A 155 -4.65 -3.29 -8.06
N GLU A 156 -4.01 -2.16 -8.26
CA GLU A 156 -2.78 -2.04 -9.05
C GLU A 156 -1.51 -2.27 -8.23
N HIS A 157 -1.52 -1.94 -6.94
CA HIS A 157 -0.37 -1.99 -6.05
C HIS A 157 -0.59 -2.96 -4.89
N LEU A 158 -1.42 -2.62 -3.91
CA LEU A 158 -1.56 -3.41 -2.69
C LEU A 158 -2.02 -4.85 -2.91
N SER A 159 -2.75 -5.14 -3.99
CA SER A 159 -3.15 -6.53 -4.31
C SER A 159 -1.97 -7.44 -4.64
N ASN A 160 -0.85 -6.89 -5.10
CA ASN A 160 0.34 -7.65 -5.44
C ASN A 160 1.11 -8.12 -4.19
N ILE A 161 1.06 -7.33 -3.12
CA ILE A 161 1.82 -7.59 -1.89
C ILE A 161 0.97 -8.21 -0.77
N ALA A 162 -0.32 -7.87 -0.64
CA ALA A 162 -1.11 -8.16 0.54
C ALA A 162 -1.21 -9.66 0.87
N GLN A 163 -1.55 -10.49 -0.10
CA GLN A 163 -1.69 -11.93 0.12
C GLN A 163 -0.34 -12.62 0.35
N PRO A 164 0.71 -12.46 -0.49
CA PRO A 164 1.99 -13.11 -0.26
C PRO A 164 2.70 -12.61 1.01
N LEU A 165 2.54 -11.34 1.38
CA LEU A 165 3.04 -10.84 2.66
C LEU A 165 2.33 -11.50 3.85
N CYS A 166 0.99 -11.68 3.75
CA CYS A 166 0.21 -12.36 4.77
C CYS A 166 0.69 -13.80 4.99
N GLU A 167 0.89 -14.57 3.94
CA GLU A 167 1.38 -15.94 3.99
C GLU A 167 2.75 -16.02 4.70
N ARG A 168 3.68 -15.15 4.32
CA ARG A 168 5.02 -15.11 4.94
C ARG A 168 5.00 -14.71 6.41
N LEU A 169 4.14 -13.75 6.79
CA LEU A 169 4.05 -13.29 8.17
C LEU A 169 3.32 -14.29 9.09
N GLN A 170 2.42 -15.10 8.55
CA GLN A 170 1.81 -16.21 9.33
C GLN A 170 2.85 -17.23 9.81
N ASP A 171 3.89 -17.46 9.02
CA ASP A 171 4.98 -18.39 9.35
C ASP A 171 6.12 -17.74 10.16
N SER A 172 6.08 -16.42 10.37
CA SER A 172 7.16 -15.68 11.04
C SER A 172 7.24 -15.88 12.55
N GLY A 173 6.15 -16.32 13.18
CA GLY A 173 6.03 -16.41 14.65
C GLY A 173 5.81 -15.06 15.34
N ILE A 174 5.64 -13.95 14.59
CA ILE A 174 5.40 -12.61 15.14
C ILE A 174 3.91 -12.30 15.05
N THR A 175 3.22 -12.43 16.19
CA THR A 175 1.75 -12.48 16.25
C THR A 175 1.10 -11.19 15.77
N TYR A 176 1.58 -10.02 16.18
CA TYR A 176 0.98 -8.74 15.76
C TYR A 176 1.12 -8.50 14.27
N LEU A 177 2.27 -8.85 13.67
CA LEU A 177 2.48 -8.72 12.23
C LEU A 177 1.60 -9.68 11.43
N ALA A 178 1.47 -10.92 11.89
CA ALA A 178 0.59 -11.90 11.27
C ALA A 178 -0.88 -11.43 11.27
N LYS A 179 -1.39 -10.94 12.41
CA LYS A 179 -2.75 -10.36 12.51
C LYS A 179 -2.91 -9.13 11.64
N THR A 180 -1.93 -8.24 11.59
CA THR A 180 -1.92 -7.05 10.74
C THR A 180 -2.01 -7.41 9.26
N ALA A 181 -1.22 -8.40 8.83
CA ALA A 181 -1.22 -8.85 7.44
C ALA A 181 -2.54 -9.53 7.04
N VAL A 182 -3.16 -10.31 7.93
CA VAL A 182 -4.51 -10.86 7.72
C VAL A 182 -5.54 -9.74 7.53
N ALA A 183 -5.48 -8.70 8.37
CA ALA A 183 -6.37 -7.55 8.26
C ALA A 183 -6.14 -6.78 6.95
N LEU A 184 -4.88 -6.66 6.48
CA LEU A 184 -4.54 -6.08 5.18
C LEU A 184 -5.11 -6.92 4.03
N ALA A 185 -4.78 -8.22 3.98
CA ALA A 185 -5.21 -9.11 2.90
C ALA A 185 -6.75 -9.16 2.76
N ARG A 186 -7.48 -9.18 3.88
CA ARG A 186 -8.94 -9.13 3.86
C ARG A 186 -9.49 -7.84 3.25
N ARG A 187 -8.85 -6.68 3.49
CA ARG A 187 -9.31 -5.38 2.95
C ARG A 187 -8.97 -5.20 1.49
N VAL A 188 -7.83 -5.68 1.07
CA VAL A 188 -7.39 -5.61 -0.32
C VAL A 188 -8.15 -6.60 -1.19
N GLY A 189 -8.44 -7.78 -0.66
CA GLY A 189 -9.05 -8.88 -1.40
C GLY A 189 -8.04 -9.66 -2.26
N PRO A 190 -8.50 -10.65 -3.02
CA PRO A 190 -7.64 -11.43 -3.88
C PRO A 190 -7.07 -10.55 -5.01
N PRO A 191 -5.85 -10.85 -5.49
CA PRO A 191 -5.27 -10.13 -6.61
C PRO A 191 -6.17 -10.21 -7.82
N SER A 192 -6.40 -9.07 -8.46
CA SER A 192 -7.03 -9.03 -9.78
C SER A 192 -6.14 -9.86 -10.71
N SER A 193 -6.72 -10.73 -11.55
CA SER A 193 -5.97 -11.52 -12.54
C SER A 193 -4.93 -10.63 -13.21
N PRO A 194 -3.71 -11.11 -13.49
CA PRO A 194 -2.65 -10.29 -14.04
C PRO A 194 -3.17 -9.62 -15.31
N SER A 195 -3.51 -8.34 -15.22
CA SER A 195 -3.75 -7.55 -16.40
C SER A 195 -2.40 -7.50 -17.11
N THR A 196 -2.35 -8.00 -18.32
CA THR A 196 -1.20 -7.86 -19.22
C THR A 196 -1.03 -6.36 -19.45
N ARG A 197 -0.33 -5.67 -18.54
CA ARG A 197 -0.15 -4.20 -18.56
C ARG A 197 0.78 -3.73 -19.66
N PHE A 198 1.43 -4.67 -20.36
CA PHE A 198 2.23 -4.34 -21.52
C PHE A 198 1.55 -4.87 -22.75
N PRO A 199 1.27 -4.02 -23.78
CA PRO A 199 1.09 -4.54 -25.10
C PRO A 199 2.38 -5.33 -25.40
N ILE A 200 2.27 -6.63 -25.60
CA ILE A 200 3.33 -7.40 -26.22
C ILE A 200 3.55 -6.71 -27.57
N VAL A 201 4.60 -5.92 -27.68
CA VAL A 201 5.10 -5.51 -28.98
C VAL A 201 5.56 -6.82 -29.60
N GLN A 202 4.71 -7.43 -30.39
CA GLN A 202 5.15 -8.44 -31.32
C GLN A 202 6.10 -7.70 -32.27
N ASP A 203 7.41 -7.86 -32.02
CA ASP A 203 8.40 -7.54 -33.02
C ASP A 203 8.02 -8.38 -34.25
N GLY A 204 7.36 -7.71 -35.19
CA GLY A 204 7.13 -8.27 -36.49
C GLY A 204 8.51 -8.61 -37.07
N GLU A 205 8.73 -9.89 -37.27
CA GLU A 205 9.88 -10.39 -38.00
C GLU A 205 9.96 -9.65 -39.35
N SER A 206 10.82 -8.64 -39.44
CA SER A 206 11.40 -8.22 -40.68
C SER A 206 12.85 -8.70 -40.69
N GLU A 207 13.05 -9.94 -41.11
CA GLU A 207 14.35 -10.39 -41.55
C GLU A 207 14.77 -9.51 -42.74
N GLY A 208 15.43 -8.41 -42.45
CA GLY A 208 16.22 -7.67 -43.44
C GLY A 208 17.54 -8.37 -43.61
N GLU A 209 17.68 -9.17 -44.68
CA GLU A 209 18.99 -9.69 -45.14
C GLU A 209 20.00 -8.54 -45.28
N PHE A 210 20.93 -8.46 -44.33
CA PHE A 210 22.15 -7.68 -44.52
C PHE A 210 23.12 -8.51 -45.33
N GLY A 211 23.03 -8.38 -46.66
CA GLY A 211 24.01 -8.90 -47.60
C GLY A 211 25.36 -8.17 -47.42
N CYS A 212 26.36 -8.85 -46.87
CA CYS A 212 27.76 -8.41 -46.90
C CYS A 212 28.30 -8.54 -48.32
N GLY A 213 28.33 -7.41 -49.05
CA GLY A 213 29.00 -7.32 -50.34
C GLY A 213 30.53 -7.31 -50.14
N VAL A 214 31.16 -8.40 -50.45
CA VAL A 214 32.64 -8.46 -50.59
C VAL A 214 32.98 -7.95 -52.00
N ALA A 215 33.62 -6.79 -52.08
CA ALA A 215 34.22 -6.30 -53.31
C ALA A 215 35.49 -7.13 -53.58
N GLN A 216 35.51 -7.85 -54.73
CA GLN A 216 36.74 -8.38 -55.31
C GLN A 216 37.30 -7.39 -56.32
N ASP A 217 38.45 -6.82 -56.02
CA ASP A 217 39.28 -6.08 -57.00
C ASP A 217 39.92 -7.08 -57.95
N ASN A 218 39.87 -6.69 -59.25
CA ASN A 218 40.72 -7.17 -60.32
C ASN A 218 41.32 -5.95 -61.05
#